data_7a1c06a1205a794ea0327b2c3fcd9b3e
#
_entry.id   7a1c06a1205a794ea0327b2c3fcd9b3e
#
_cell.length_a   1.000
_cell.length_b   1.000
_cell.length_c   1.000
_cell.angle_alpha   90.00
_cell.angle_beta   90.00
_cell.angle_gamma   90.00
#
_symmetry.space_group_name_H-M   'P 1'
#
loop_
_entity.id
_entity.type
_entity.pdbx_description
1 polymer ?
#
loop_
_entity_poly.entity_id
_entity_poly.type
_entity_poly.pdbx_seq_one_letter_code
_entity_poly.pdbx_strand_id
1 'polypeptide(L)'
;MTTIDALLRENLHHYSLKAALRWKEAGTWQELSYRDLAVLAENIAAGLLASGFAAGDRAALIGPSSSRWVAAYFGILRAGGIVVPIDKELKSAELRYILSDSEVRVIFVDTDHLDCLLEIADGLAALKRIVLLHNQPCNDTLDSSEKELLRQVRDELNGFLEVFTFSEEQSARLRGVVATVASLAGVAEAPSSSGKKVENPFFPPSRARIELCRCGRLLSFEEFCREETLPEPRHTPENTALILYTSGTTGRSKGAVLSHGNIVSNIRAAGSRFSADSRMHTLSFLPINHVFEQVCGLLLPLSVGGTVTFAESLKKLGENLVEVRPSFFTGVPAVYRLFHDRIMKNVKGKALSKLLFSLPLARQLVVSRVKRNFAGGTMFISGGAALDPQIAQGLMSLGFKIFQGYGVTETSPVVSAECPGRTRLGSVGPILDGVEVKIAGAGKDGVGEILVRGPNVMQGYFKNPSATEEVMTGGWYHTGDLGRLDDDGFLFICGRVKNLIVTPNGKNVYPEEVEIELLKSPYIAEAMVFGHKIDTVSEEVHALIFPSQEALRDFERDSKAAPMTKADVEALVRDEVLKACKGLADYKRVKKFTLREDEFPKTTTRKIKRFAVEADVSIG
;
A
#
# COMPACT_ATOMS: atom_id res chain seq x y z
N MET A 1 18.77 -7.11 21.80
CA MET A 1 18.28 -6.90 20.41
C MET A 1 18.66 -5.49 19.99
N THR A 2 18.83 -5.22 18.72
CA THR A 2 19.09 -3.87 18.21
C THR A 2 17.80 -3.13 17.86
N THR A 3 17.86 -1.84 17.61
CA THR A 3 16.72 -1.00 17.19
C THR A 3 16.70 -0.85 15.66
N ILE A 4 15.59 -0.37 15.09
CA ILE A 4 15.44 -0.25 13.62
C ILE A 4 16.46 0.74 13.04
N ASP A 5 16.66 1.88 13.68
CA ASP A 5 17.65 2.89 13.24
C ASP A 5 19.09 2.39 13.39
N ALA A 6 19.37 1.55 14.39
CA ALA A 6 20.68 0.93 14.55
C ALA A 6 21.01 -0.03 13.40
N LEU A 7 20.02 -0.73 12.82
CA LEU A 7 20.25 -1.58 11.63
C LEU A 7 20.84 -0.80 10.45
N LEU A 8 20.38 0.43 10.23
CA LEU A 8 20.95 1.29 9.19
C LEU A 8 22.38 1.70 9.53
N ARG A 9 22.62 2.11 10.78
CA ARG A 9 23.94 2.57 11.24
C ARG A 9 25.00 1.46 11.26
N GLU A 10 24.62 0.24 11.65
CA GLU A 10 25.51 -0.93 11.62
C GLU A 10 26.08 -1.18 10.21
N ASN A 11 25.29 -0.92 9.16
CA ASN A 11 25.72 -1.10 7.78
C ASN A 11 26.64 0.01 7.25
N LEU A 12 26.76 1.16 7.94
CA LEU A 12 27.66 2.23 7.51
C LEU A 12 29.14 1.82 7.52
N HIS A 13 29.55 0.94 8.42
CA HIS A 13 30.92 0.48 8.51
C HIS A 13 31.37 -0.30 7.26
N HIS A 14 30.44 -1.04 6.62
CA HIS A 14 30.79 -1.94 5.51
C HIS A 14 30.29 -1.44 4.16
N TYR A 15 29.20 -0.65 4.13
CA TYR A 15 28.46 -0.32 2.91
C TYR A 15 28.27 1.19 2.72
N SER A 16 29.05 2.04 3.35
CA SER A 16 28.90 3.51 3.38
C SER A 16 28.60 4.12 2.02
N LEU A 17 29.37 3.77 0.99
CA LEU A 17 29.25 4.32 -0.35
C LEU A 17 28.32 3.53 -1.28
N LYS A 18 27.79 2.40 -0.82
CA LYS A 18 26.87 1.60 -1.61
C LYS A 18 25.51 2.29 -1.70
N ALA A 19 24.83 2.18 -2.85
CA ALA A 19 23.48 2.66 -3.00
C ALA A 19 22.52 1.89 -2.06
N ALA A 20 21.90 2.61 -1.12
CA ALA A 20 20.82 2.12 -0.27
C ALA A 20 19.49 2.21 -1.00
N LEU A 21 19.23 3.36 -1.62
CA LEU A 21 17.99 3.65 -2.33
C LEU A 21 18.29 4.07 -3.77
N ARG A 22 17.40 3.67 -4.68
CA ARG A 22 17.42 4.05 -6.10
C ARG A 22 16.02 4.42 -6.57
N TRP A 23 15.91 5.41 -7.42
CA TRP A 23 14.65 5.81 -8.06
C TRP A 23 14.92 6.43 -9.43
N LYS A 24 13.88 6.60 -10.23
CA LYS A 24 13.99 7.26 -11.52
C LYS A 24 13.38 8.64 -11.46
N GLU A 25 14.12 9.63 -11.93
CA GLU A 25 13.68 11.02 -12.04
C GLU A 25 13.96 11.51 -13.46
N ALA A 26 12.92 12.01 -14.14
CA ALA A 26 13.00 12.41 -15.54
C ALA A 26 13.69 11.38 -16.46
N GLY A 27 13.44 10.07 -16.22
CA GLY A 27 14.02 8.97 -16.99
C GLY A 27 15.44 8.56 -16.61
N THR A 28 16.09 9.26 -15.67
CA THR A 28 17.46 8.97 -15.21
C THR A 28 17.45 8.35 -13.81
N TRP A 29 18.26 7.31 -13.61
CA TRP A 29 18.42 6.69 -12.30
C TRP A 29 19.18 7.61 -11.35
N GLN A 30 18.59 7.87 -10.20
CA GLN A 30 19.17 8.54 -9.04
C GLN A 30 19.49 7.51 -7.97
N GLU A 31 20.50 7.78 -7.16
CA GLU A 31 20.94 6.90 -6.07
C GLU A 31 21.22 7.71 -4.81
N LEU A 32 20.87 7.14 -3.67
CA LEU A 32 21.25 7.64 -2.34
C LEU A 32 22.06 6.56 -1.64
N SER A 33 23.29 6.90 -1.25
CA SER A 33 24.15 5.94 -0.54
C SER A 33 23.67 5.71 0.90
N TYR A 34 24.17 4.65 1.55
CA TYR A 34 23.92 4.41 2.98
C TYR A 34 24.37 5.59 3.83
N ARG A 35 25.54 6.16 3.51
CA ARG A 35 26.06 7.34 4.21
C ARG A 35 25.12 8.54 4.07
N ASP A 36 24.73 8.84 2.85
CA ASP A 36 23.90 10.03 2.60
C ASP A 36 22.49 9.86 3.18
N LEU A 37 21.93 8.64 3.16
CA LEU A 37 20.68 8.32 3.84
C LEU A 37 20.80 8.52 5.35
N ALA A 38 21.89 8.06 5.97
CA ALA A 38 22.11 8.23 7.41
C ALA A 38 22.31 9.70 7.80
N VAL A 39 23.07 10.47 7.00
CA VAL A 39 23.22 11.92 7.21
C VAL A 39 21.88 12.64 7.11
N LEU A 40 21.08 12.29 6.10
CA LEU A 40 19.77 12.91 5.92
C LEU A 40 18.82 12.56 7.08
N ALA A 41 18.84 11.33 7.55
CA ALA A 41 18.07 10.91 8.74
C ALA A 41 18.51 11.64 10.01
N GLU A 42 19.84 11.84 10.19
CA GLU A 42 20.39 12.61 11.31
C GLU A 42 19.94 14.08 11.26
N ASN A 43 19.98 14.72 10.09
CA ASN A 43 19.55 16.10 9.90
C ASN A 43 18.04 16.29 10.17
N ILE A 44 17.23 15.30 9.81
CA ILE A 44 15.79 15.30 10.12
C ILE A 44 15.58 15.13 11.64
N ALA A 45 16.31 14.23 12.28
CA ALA A 45 16.21 14.03 13.71
C ALA A 45 16.62 15.31 14.48
N ALA A 46 17.67 16.00 14.05
CA ALA A 46 18.08 17.30 14.60
C ALA A 46 16.97 18.36 14.44
N GLY A 47 16.33 18.43 13.26
CA GLY A 47 15.18 19.30 13.01
C GLY A 47 13.99 19.00 13.92
N LEU A 48 13.68 17.70 14.14
CA LEU A 48 12.64 17.27 15.08
C LEU A 48 12.94 17.74 16.50
N LEU A 49 14.13 17.45 17.03
CA LEU A 49 14.53 17.83 18.39
C LEU A 49 14.54 19.35 18.56
N ALA A 50 15.05 20.12 17.59
CA ALA A 50 15.03 21.58 17.62
C ALA A 50 13.61 22.16 17.55
N SER A 51 12.63 21.44 17.02
CA SER A 51 11.21 21.83 17.04
C SER A 51 10.49 21.52 18.35
N GLY A 52 11.20 20.99 19.37
CA GLY A 52 10.65 20.57 20.66
C GLY A 52 9.97 19.20 20.62
N PHE A 53 10.33 18.36 19.66
CA PHE A 53 9.90 16.98 19.59
C PHE A 53 10.63 16.15 20.64
N ALA A 54 9.91 15.38 21.44
CA ALA A 54 10.46 14.58 22.51
C ALA A 54 10.40 13.07 22.20
N ALA A 55 11.20 12.29 22.93
CA ALA A 55 11.13 10.83 22.82
C ALA A 55 9.71 10.33 23.13
N GLY A 56 9.18 9.45 22.29
CA GLY A 56 7.82 8.95 22.37
C GLY A 56 6.76 9.84 21.70
N ASP A 57 7.12 11.04 21.21
CA ASP A 57 6.23 11.82 20.36
C ASP A 57 5.99 11.11 19.01
N ARG A 58 4.83 11.38 18.41
CA ARG A 58 4.41 10.76 17.16
C ARG A 58 4.60 11.71 15.99
N ALA A 59 5.21 11.18 14.92
CA ALA A 59 5.29 11.89 13.65
C ALA A 59 4.67 11.06 12.53
N ALA A 60 3.80 11.68 11.73
CA ALA A 60 3.13 11.02 10.62
C ALA A 60 3.92 11.16 9.32
N LEU A 61 3.77 10.14 8.46
CA LEU A 61 4.33 10.11 7.11
C LEU A 61 3.21 9.84 6.11
N ILE A 62 2.98 10.79 5.19
CA ILE A 62 1.94 10.71 4.15
C ILE A 62 2.59 11.00 2.79
N GLY A 63 2.50 10.07 1.86
CA GLY A 63 3.00 10.26 0.50
C GLY A 63 3.44 8.97 -0.18
N PRO A 64 3.88 9.07 -1.44
CA PRO A 64 4.41 7.94 -2.18
C PRO A 64 5.77 7.49 -1.64
N SER A 65 6.15 6.26 -1.99
CA SER A 65 7.48 5.72 -1.69
C SER A 65 8.56 6.61 -2.32
N SER A 66 9.42 7.18 -1.49
CA SER A 66 10.50 8.08 -1.92
C SER A 66 11.69 8.05 -0.96
N SER A 67 12.84 8.52 -1.42
CA SER A 67 14.05 8.63 -0.59
C SER A 67 13.83 9.53 0.62
N ARG A 68 13.11 10.63 0.48
CA ARG A 68 12.80 11.56 1.57
C ARG A 68 11.82 10.96 2.59
N TRP A 69 10.83 10.17 2.13
CA TRP A 69 9.95 9.42 3.01
C TRP A 69 10.75 8.44 3.88
N VAL A 70 11.69 7.70 3.28
CA VAL A 70 12.55 6.75 4.02
C VAL A 70 13.49 7.48 4.97
N ALA A 71 14.08 8.59 4.55
CA ALA A 71 14.94 9.41 5.41
C ALA A 71 14.14 9.96 6.61
N ALA A 72 12.92 10.45 6.40
CA ALA A 72 12.04 10.91 7.47
C ALA A 72 11.66 9.77 8.43
N TYR A 73 11.38 8.58 7.90
CA TYR A 73 11.12 7.39 8.72
C TYR A 73 12.28 7.10 9.69
N PHE A 74 13.51 7.03 9.18
CA PHE A 74 14.69 6.81 10.03
C PHE A 74 14.99 8.02 10.92
N GLY A 75 14.77 9.24 10.46
CA GLY A 75 14.97 10.46 11.24
C GLY A 75 14.04 10.54 12.46
N ILE A 76 12.77 10.16 12.31
CA ILE A 76 11.81 10.07 13.41
C ILE A 76 12.29 9.06 14.45
N LEU A 77 12.67 7.85 14.01
CA LEU A 77 13.18 6.81 14.90
C LEU A 77 14.48 7.25 15.60
N ARG A 78 15.38 7.91 14.87
CA ARG A 78 16.66 8.43 15.39
C ARG A 78 16.44 9.50 16.48
N ALA A 79 15.38 10.32 16.36
CA ALA A 79 14.97 11.27 17.39
C ALA A 79 14.31 10.62 18.62
N GLY A 80 14.11 9.30 18.61
CA GLY A 80 13.37 8.56 19.65
C GLY A 80 11.86 8.67 19.50
N GLY A 81 11.37 9.11 18.36
CA GLY A 81 9.96 9.26 18.05
C GLY A 81 9.29 7.98 17.54
N ILE A 82 7.98 8.04 17.44
CA ILE A 82 7.12 6.97 16.95
C ILE A 82 6.61 7.35 15.57
N VAL A 83 6.82 6.49 14.58
CA VAL A 83 6.34 6.71 13.22
C VAL A 83 4.88 6.29 13.10
N VAL A 84 4.06 7.15 12.49
CA VAL A 84 2.67 6.85 12.12
C VAL A 84 2.57 6.92 10.59
N PRO A 85 2.82 5.81 9.88
CA PRO A 85 2.69 5.77 8.43
C PRO A 85 1.21 5.78 8.06
N ILE A 86 0.82 6.70 7.20
CA ILE A 86 -0.58 6.93 6.82
C ILE A 86 -0.79 6.58 5.36
N ASP A 87 -1.90 5.93 5.09
CA ASP A 87 -2.33 5.64 3.73
C ASP A 87 -2.71 6.94 3.01
N LYS A 88 -2.05 7.20 1.91
CA LYS A 88 -2.27 8.40 1.08
C LYS A 88 -3.67 8.45 0.44
N GLU A 89 -4.37 7.33 0.35
CA GLU A 89 -5.71 7.25 -0.25
C GLU A 89 -6.84 7.59 0.74
N LEU A 90 -6.50 7.88 2.02
CA LEU A 90 -7.48 8.24 3.02
C LEU A 90 -8.09 9.61 2.75
N LYS A 91 -9.40 9.71 3.00
CA LYS A 91 -10.12 10.98 2.91
C LYS A 91 -9.99 11.78 4.21
N SER A 92 -10.31 13.08 4.15
CA SER A 92 -10.18 14.05 5.26
C SER A 92 -10.75 13.54 6.60
N ALA A 93 -11.89 12.84 6.60
CA ALA A 93 -12.51 12.32 7.83
C ALA A 93 -11.71 11.19 8.50
N GLU A 94 -11.22 10.22 7.72
CA GLU A 94 -10.39 9.12 8.20
C GLU A 94 -9.01 9.64 8.62
N LEU A 95 -8.44 10.55 7.84
CA LEU A 95 -7.17 11.21 8.15
C LEU A 95 -7.25 11.99 9.46
N ARG A 96 -8.30 12.80 9.64
CA ARG A 96 -8.55 13.53 10.89
C ARG A 96 -8.63 12.58 12.08
N TYR A 97 -9.36 11.47 11.95
CA TYR A 97 -9.48 10.50 13.02
C TYR A 97 -8.09 9.96 13.44
N ILE A 98 -7.30 9.48 12.49
CA ILE A 98 -5.98 8.88 12.77
C ILE A 98 -5.03 9.89 13.39
N LEU A 99 -4.96 11.11 12.84
CA LEU A 99 -4.06 12.15 13.34
C LEU A 99 -4.45 12.66 14.74
N SER A 100 -5.76 12.71 15.04
CA SER A 100 -6.27 13.09 16.35
C SER A 100 -6.04 11.98 17.38
N ASP A 101 -6.34 10.72 17.03
CA ASP A 101 -6.19 9.57 17.93
C ASP A 101 -4.72 9.34 18.29
N SER A 102 -3.83 9.38 17.29
CA SER A 102 -2.38 9.23 17.48
C SER A 102 -1.71 10.47 18.11
N GLU A 103 -2.39 11.62 18.22
CA GLU A 103 -1.83 12.88 18.73
C GLU A 103 -0.51 13.25 18.05
N VAL A 104 -0.50 13.21 16.73
CA VAL A 104 0.68 13.52 15.91
C VAL A 104 1.12 14.96 16.12
N ARG A 105 2.42 15.18 16.37
CA ARG A 105 3.03 16.51 16.55
C ARG A 105 3.65 17.07 15.30
N VAL A 106 4.22 16.21 14.45
CA VAL A 106 4.84 16.59 13.18
C VAL A 106 4.30 15.70 12.07
N ILE A 107 4.02 16.27 10.91
CA ILE A 107 3.61 15.54 9.72
C ILE A 107 4.59 15.83 8.60
N PHE A 108 5.15 14.78 8.02
CA PHE A 108 5.84 14.83 6.74
C PHE A 108 4.86 14.42 5.64
N VAL A 109 4.60 15.30 4.69
CA VAL A 109 3.57 15.13 3.67
C VAL A 109 4.10 15.54 2.29
N ASP A 110 3.65 14.86 1.24
CA ASP A 110 3.89 15.33 -0.11
C ASP A 110 2.85 16.39 -0.53
N THR A 111 3.13 17.08 -1.64
CA THR A 111 2.31 18.21 -2.09
C THR A 111 0.90 17.79 -2.48
N ASP A 112 0.74 16.59 -3.06
CA ASP A 112 -0.56 16.11 -3.55
C ASP A 112 -1.58 15.87 -2.41
N HIS A 113 -1.10 15.68 -1.17
CA HIS A 113 -1.94 15.42 0.01
C HIS A 113 -2.04 16.61 0.95
N LEU A 114 -1.35 17.72 0.64
CA LEU A 114 -1.30 18.91 1.49
C LEU A 114 -2.67 19.54 1.66
N ASP A 115 -3.45 19.70 0.59
CA ASP A 115 -4.75 20.37 0.65
C ASP A 115 -5.73 19.62 1.56
N CYS A 116 -5.79 18.29 1.44
CA CYS A 116 -6.60 17.44 2.31
C CYS A 116 -6.18 17.56 3.79
N LEU A 117 -4.88 17.73 4.07
CA LEU A 117 -4.38 17.97 5.42
C LEU A 117 -4.75 19.37 5.92
N LEU A 118 -4.64 20.39 5.08
CA LEU A 118 -4.97 21.78 5.45
C LEU A 118 -6.44 21.96 5.83
N GLU A 119 -7.35 21.24 5.18
CA GLU A 119 -8.79 21.24 5.53
C GLU A 119 -9.06 20.82 6.98
N ILE A 120 -8.17 20.03 7.57
CA ILE A 120 -8.37 19.43 8.90
C ILE A 120 -7.39 19.95 9.96
N ALA A 121 -6.35 20.67 9.56
CA ALA A 121 -5.20 21.03 10.39
C ALA A 121 -5.58 21.87 11.63
N ASP A 122 -6.56 22.75 11.52
CA ASP A 122 -7.02 23.60 12.62
C ASP A 122 -7.71 22.80 13.75
N GLY A 123 -8.26 21.62 13.42
CA GLY A 123 -8.85 20.71 14.38
C GLY A 123 -7.85 19.76 15.07
N LEU A 124 -6.55 19.83 14.73
CA LEU A 124 -5.50 18.93 15.23
C LEU A 124 -4.67 19.64 16.32
N ALA A 125 -5.16 19.62 17.56
CA ALA A 125 -4.56 20.38 18.68
C ALA A 125 -3.10 20.00 18.98
N ALA A 126 -2.70 18.75 18.74
CA ALA A 126 -1.33 18.27 18.98
C ALA A 126 -0.36 18.69 17.88
N LEU A 127 -0.84 18.98 16.65
CA LEU A 127 -0.03 19.23 15.48
C LEU A 127 0.73 20.58 15.59
N LYS A 128 2.06 20.52 15.56
CA LYS A 128 2.95 21.68 15.67
C LYS A 128 3.60 22.05 14.34
N ARG A 129 3.96 21.07 13.52
CA ARG A 129 4.70 21.28 12.27
C ARG A 129 4.16 20.42 11.14
N ILE A 130 4.17 20.98 9.94
CA ILE A 130 3.92 20.29 8.67
C ILE A 130 5.18 20.48 7.84
N VAL A 131 5.77 19.40 7.37
CA VAL A 131 7.01 19.38 6.57
C VAL A 131 6.72 18.78 5.21
N LEU A 132 7.00 19.51 4.15
CA LEU A 132 6.83 19.01 2.78
C LEU A 132 7.98 18.11 2.40
N LEU A 133 7.66 16.86 2.00
CA LEU A 133 8.66 15.90 1.50
C LEU A 133 9.24 16.33 0.16
N HIS A 134 8.43 16.94 -0.70
CA HIS A 134 8.81 17.43 -2.03
C HIS A 134 8.22 18.82 -2.23
N ASN A 135 8.89 19.64 -3.01
CA ASN A 135 8.56 21.05 -3.28
C ASN A 135 8.72 22.01 -2.08
N GLN A 136 8.90 23.27 -2.40
CA GLN A 136 9.01 24.32 -1.41
C GLN A 136 7.62 24.86 -1.04
N PRO A 137 7.34 25.15 0.25
CA PRO A 137 6.02 25.56 0.72
C PRO A 137 5.49 26.86 0.11
N CYS A 138 6.37 27.81 -0.21
CA CYS A 138 6.03 29.15 -0.65
C CYS A 138 6.68 29.58 -1.97
N ASN A 139 7.45 28.70 -2.60
CA ASN A 139 7.93 28.94 -3.95
C ASN A 139 6.88 28.45 -4.95
N ASP A 140 5.83 29.24 -5.17
CA ASP A 140 5.14 29.28 -6.45
C ASP A 140 6.09 29.94 -7.49
N THR A 141 7.28 29.36 -7.66
CA THR A 141 8.06 29.60 -8.86
C THR A 141 7.42 28.74 -9.93
N LEU A 142 6.36 29.30 -10.51
CA LEU A 142 5.92 28.88 -11.83
C LEU A 142 7.16 28.67 -12.68
N ASP A 143 7.21 27.60 -13.42
CA ASP A 143 8.32 27.37 -14.33
C ASP A 143 8.40 28.51 -15.36
N SER A 144 9.48 28.56 -16.13
CA SER A 144 9.68 29.66 -17.08
C SER A 144 8.56 29.72 -18.13
N SER A 145 7.93 28.59 -18.46
CA SER A 145 6.84 28.50 -19.44
C SER A 145 5.51 28.95 -18.84
N GLU A 146 5.25 28.63 -17.59
CA GLU A 146 4.07 29.08 -16.84
C GLU A 146 4.12 30.60 -16.55
N LYS A 147 5.31 31.13 -16.22
CA LYS A 147 5.52 32.55 -16.09
C LYS A 147 5.29 33.29 -17.39
N GLU A 148 5.73 32.74 -18.50
CA GLU A 148 5.53 33.32 -19.82
C GLU A 148 4.05 33.30 -20.22
N LEU A 149 3.34 32.19 -19.93
CA LEU A 149 1.91 32.11 -20.14
C LEU A 149 1.14 33.16 -19.31
N LEU A 150 1.51 33.34 -18.04
CA LEU A 150 0.91 34.38 -17.20
C LEU A 150 1.20 35.78 -17.68
N ARG A 151 2.38 36.03 -18.25
CA ARG A 151 2.68 37.32 -18.89
C ARG A 151 1.78 37.56 -20.09
N GLN A 152 1.60 36.55 -20.94
CA GLN A 152 0.68 36.64 -22.09
C GLN A 152 -0.75 36.90 -21.65
N VAL A 153 -1.26 36.18 -20.64
CA VAL A 153 -2.60 36.38 -20.07
C VAL A 153 -2.75 37.79 -19.49
N ARG A 154 -1.72 38.33 -18.80
CA ARG A 154 -1.71 39.68 -18.28
C ARG A 154 -1.80 40.72 -19.44
N ASP A 155 -1.00 40.53 -20.48
CA ASP A 155 -0.94 41.46 -21.61
C ASP A 155 -2.24 41.43 -22.42
N GLU A 156 -2.87 40.30 -22.59
CA GLU A 156 -4.20 40.14 -23.17
C GLU A 156 -5.28 40.83 -22.31
N LEU A 157 -5.24 40.67 -20.98
CA LEU A 157 -6.18 41.32 -20.07
C LEU A 157 -6.02 42.83 -20.05
N ASN A 158 -4.78 43.36 -20.14
CA ASN A 158 -4.50 44.77 -20.28
C ASN A 158 -5.03 45.31 -21.61
N GLY A 159 -4.79 44.62 -22.73
CA GLY A 159 -5.36 44.95 -24.02
C GLY A 159 -6.89 44.98 -24.01
N PHE A 160 -7.51 44.07 -23.28
CA PHE A 160 -8.98 44.02 -23.10
C PHE A 160 -9.50 45.25 -22.32
N LEU A 161 -8.76 45.71 -21.28
CA LEU A 161 -9.09 46.90 -20.51
C LEU A 161 -8.96 48.21 -21.32
N GLU A 162 -8.08 48.24 -22.32
CA GLU A 162 -7.90 49.42 -23.21
C GLU A 162 -8.96 49.49 -24.30
N VAL A 163 -9.47 48.37 -24.77
CA VAL A 163 -10.41 48.30 -25.91
C VAL A 163 -11.87 48.39 -25.50
N PHE A 164 -12.23 47.94 -24.30
CA PHE A 164 -13.63 47.88 -23.85
C PHE A 164 -13.95 48.88 -22.75
N THR A 165 -15.09 49.57 -22.85
CA THR A 165 -15.59 50.49 -21.81
C THR A 165 -16.32 49.70 -20.72
N PHE A 166 -15.77 49.67 -19.53
CA PHE A 166 -16.33 49.00 -18.35
C PHE A 166 -16.84 50.05 -17.33
N SER A 167 -17.76 49.62 -16.46
CA SER A 167 -18.10 50.46 -15.29
C SER A 167 -16.87 50.57 -14.36
N GLU A 168 -16.84 51.62 -13.52
CA GLU A 168 -15.72 51.84 -12.57
C GLU A 168 -15.47 50.59 -11.68
N GLU A 169 -16.54 49.94 -11.24
CA GLU A 169 -16.46 48.71 -10.42
C GLU A 169 -15.89 47.53 -11.19
N GLN A 170 -16.32 47.35 -12.45
CA GLN A 170 -15.82 46.26 -13.32
C GLN A 170 -14.34 46.52 -13.68
N SER A 171 -13.96 47.75 -13.98
CA SER A 171 -12.57 48.14 -14.27
C SER A 171 -11.66 47.93 -13.06
N ALA A 172 -12.15 48.21 -11.85
CA ALA A 172 -11.40 47.99 -10.61
C ALA A 172 -11.19 46.49 -10.34
N ARG A 173 -12.21 45.65 -10.57
CA ARG A 173 -12.11 44.21 -10.44
C ARG A 173 -11.12 43.60 -11.43
N LEU A 174 -11.19 43.96 -12.70
CA LEU A 174 -10.28 43.51 -13.75
C LEU A 174 -8.83 43.94 -13.49
N ARG A 175 -8.60 45.20 -13.07
CA ARG A 175 -7.25 45.66 -12.65
C ARG A 175 -6.71 44.87 -11.46
N GLY A 176 -7.57 44.49 -10.51
CA GLY A 176 -7.20 43.58 -9.41
C GLY A 176 -6.75 42.19 -9.89
N VAL A 177 -7.42 41.65 -10.91
CA VAL A 177 -7.01 40.37 -11.53
C VAL A 177 -5.67 40.53 -12.26
N VAL A 178 -5.48 41.58 -13.04
CA VAL A 178 -4.22 41.88 -13.73
C VAL A 178 -3.05 42.04 -12.75
N ALA A 179 -3.26 42.76 -11.65
CA ALA A 179 -2.24 42.94 -10.60
C ALA A 179 -1.88 41.56 -9.93
N THR A 180 -2.87 40.68 -9.74
CA THR A 180 -2.64 39.34 -9.19
C THR A 180 -1.84 38.50 -10.18
N VAL A 181 -2.19 38.49 -11.46
CA VAL A 181 -1.46 37.77 -12.52
C VAL A 181 -0.03 38.31 -12.69
N ALA A 182 0.16 39.63 -12.62
CA ALA A 182 1.50 40.28 -12.67
C ALA A 182 2.38 39.85 -11.47
N SER A 183 1.80 39.79 -10.28
CA SER A 183 2.49 39.31 -9.07
C SER A 183 2.91 37.84 -9.18
N LEU A 184 2.06 37.00 -9.70
CA LEU A 184 2.36 35.59 -9.94
C LEU A 184 3.43 35.38 -11.03
N ALA A 185 3.43 36.26 -12.06
CA ALA A 185 4.44 36.24 -13.12
C ALA A 185 5.82 36.82 -12.69
N GLY A 186 5.93 37.34 -11.46
CA GLY A 186 7.17 37.94 -10.95
C GLY A 186 7.52 39.28 -11.61
N VAL A 187 6.54 39.98 -12.15
CA VAL A 187 6.70 41.33 -12.75
C VAL A 187 6.26 42.36 -11.71
N ALA A 188 7.21 43.18 -11.21
CA ALA A 188 6.91 44.23 -10.24
C ALA A 188 6.15 45.37 -10.94
N GLU A 189 4.92 45.64 -10.54
CA GLU A 189 4.23 46.88 -10.86
C GLU A 189 4.48 47.92 -9.76
N ALA A 190 4.63 49.18 -10.18
CA ALA A 190 4.75 50.29 -9.27
C ALA A 190 3.46 50.43 -8.42
N PRO A 191 3.53 50.80 -7.13
CA PRO A 191 2.38 50.84 -6.26
C PRO A 191 1.37 51.90 -6.68
N SER A 192 0.19 51.50 -7.11
CA SER A 192 -0.95 52.40 -7.25
C SER A 192 -1.55 52.67 -5.86
N SER A 193 -1.57 53.95 -5.51
CA SER A 193 -2.13 54.45 -4.28
C SER A 193 -3.65 54.32 -4.23
N SER A 194 -4.18 53.26 -3.65
CA SER A 194 -5.48 53.26 -2.97
C SER A 194 -5.65 51.98 -2.15
N GLY A 195 -5.56 52.13 -0.85
CA GLY A 195 -5.67 51.02 0.09
C GLY A 195 -7.10 50.53 0.29
N LYS A 196 -7.50 49.52 -0.45
CA LYS A 196 -8.55 48.57 -0.06
C LYS A 196 -8.15 47.20 -0.52
N LYS A 197 -7.93 46.29 0.45
CA LYS A 197 -7.70 44.84 0.18
C LYS A 197 -8.95 44.26 -0.48
N VAL A 198 -8.80 43.82 -1.73
CA VAL A 198 -9.83 43.05 -2.43
C VAL A 198 -9.62 41.60 -2.03
N GLU A 199 -10.58 41.00 -1.33
CA GLU A 199 -10.61 39.58 -1.07
C GLU A 199 -10.97 38.82 -2.37
N ASN A 200 -10.10 37.94 -2.81
CA ASN A 200 -10.31 37.15 -4.01
C ASN A 200 -10.98 35.79 -3.62
N PRO A 201 -12.23 35.55 -4.05
CA PRO A 201 -12.99 34.37 -3.64
C PRO A 201 -12.55 33.05 -4.33
N PHE A 202 -11.58 33.08 -5.26
CA PHE A 202 -11.24 31.95 -6.10
C PHE A 202 -10.02 31.10 -5.65
N PHE A 203 -9.31 31.48 -4.56
CA PHE A 203 -8.15 30.72 -4.07
C PHE A 203 -8.12 30.59 -2.54
N PRO A 204 -9.02 29.79 -1.92
CA PRO A 204 -8.93 29.53 -0.49
C PRO A 204 -7.67 28.76 -0.04
N PRO A 205 -7.05 27.85 -0.84
CA PRO A 205 -5.89 27.09 -0.35
C PRO A 205 -4.63 27.93 -0.16
N SER A 206 -4.41 28.95 -0.99
CA SER A 206 -3.18 29.74 -0.95
C SER A 206 -3.04 30.60 0.33
N ARG A 207 -4.14 31.07 0.91
CA ARG A 207 -4.10 31.94 2.09
C ARG A 207 -3.75 31.15 3.37
N ALA A 208 -4.37 29.98 3.56
CA ALA A 208 -4.04 29.10 4.68
C ALA A 208 -2.60 28.60 4.60
N ARG A 209 -2.12 28.27 3.39
CA ARG A 209 -0.75 27.88 3.12
C ARG A 209 0.25 28.99 3.44
N ILE A 210 -0.01 30.22 2.98
CA ILE A 210 0.82 31.40 3.26
C ILE A 210 0.85 31.72 4.77
N GLU A 211 -0.28 31.64 5.47
CA GLU A 211 -0.34 31.85 6.91
C GLU A 211 0.47 30.81 7.67
N LEU A 212 0.36 29.53 7.32
CA LEU A 212 1.12 28.46 7.94
C LEU A 212 2.63 28.56 7.68
N CYS A 213 3.05 29.02 6.50
CA CYS A 213 4.45 29.34 6.23
C CYS A 213 4.94 30.49 7.10
N ARG A 214 4.18 31.62 7.17
CA ARG A 214 4.55 32.82 7.94
C ARG A 214 4.69 32.55 9.43
N CYS A 215 3.87 31.67 10.01
CA CYS A 215 3.99 31.30 11.42
C CYS A 215 4.97 30.14 11.68
N GLY A 216 5.70 29.67 10.65
CA GLY A 216 6.67 28.58 10.75
C GLY A 216 6.06 27.20 11.05
N ARG A 217 4.77 27.01 10.81
CA ARG A 217 4.10 25.71 10.96
C ARG A 217 4.25 24.82 9.73
N LEU A 218 4.35 25.41 8.54
CA LEU A 218 4.62 24.73 7.27
C LEU A 218 6.04 25.06 6.82
N LEU A 219 6.84 24.04 6.62
CA LEU A 219 8.26 24.14 6.24
C LEU A 219 8.54 23.25 5.03
N SER A 220 9.50 23.64 4.20
CA SER A 220 10.11 22.74 3.23
C SER A 220 10.96 21.68 3.96
N PHE A 221 11.31 20.62 3.23
CA PHE A 221 12.20 19.59 3.74
C PHE A 221 13.57 20.17 4.14
N GLU A 222 14.12 21.03 3.29
CA GLU A 222 15.42 21.66 3.47
C GLU A 222 15.44 22.64 4.66
N GLU A 223 14.39 23.43 4.84
CA GLU A 223 14.26 24.36 5.99
C GLU A 223 14.10 23.61 7.31
N PHE A 224 13.54 22.42 7.28
CA PHE A 224 13.34 21.61 8.48
C PHE A 224 14.61 20.88 8.91
N CYS A 225 15.43 20.41 7.97
CA CYS A 225 16.66 19.70 8.23
C CYS A 225 17.71 20.60 8.92
N ARG A 226 18.45 20.05 9.86
CA ARG A 226 19.55 20.75 10.55
C ARG A 226 20.80 19.90 10.57
N GLU A 227 21.95 20.52 10.28
CA GLU A 227 23.24 19.85 10.33
C GLU A 227 23.80 19.91 11.76
N GLU A 228 23.36 19.00 12.61
CA GLU A 228 23.83 18.87 13.99
C GLU A 228 24.19 17.40 14.28
N THR A 229 25.30 17.17 14.98
CA THR A 229 25.64 15.83 15.44
C THR A 229 24.88 15.54 16.71
N LEU A 230 24.04 14.53 16.68
CA LEU A 230 23.21 14.13 17.81
C LEU A 230 23.94 13.09 18.69
N PRO A 231 23.68 13.08 20.01
CA PRO A 231 24.15 12.04 20.89
C PRO A 231 23.54 10.68 20.51
N GLU A 232 24.14 9.59 20.98
CA GLU A 232 23.58 8.24 20.78
C GLU A 232 22.15 8.17 21.31
N PRO A 233 21.23 7.53 20.57
CA PRO A 233 19.86 7.42 20.98
C PRO A 233 19.71 6.55 22.23
N ARG A 234 18.79 6.94 23.11
CA ARG A 234 18.55 6.24 24.39
C ARG A 234 17.40 5.24 24.32
N HIS A 235 16.73 5.11 23.15
CA HIS A 235 15.64 4.15 23.02
C HIS A 235 16.14 2.71 22.92
N THR A 236 15.31 1.79 23.39
CA THR A 236 15.60 0.36 23.49
C THR A 236 14.70 -0.44 22.55
N PRO A 237 14.96 -1.72 22.33
CA PRO A 237 14.09 -2.58 21.52
C PRO A 237 12.63 -2.65 21.97
N GLU A 238 12.37 -2.44 23.26
CA GLU A 238 11.04 -2.47 23.88
C GLU A 238 10.22 -1.20 23.62
N ASN A 239 10.90 -0.09 23.28
CA ASN A 239 10.21 1.15 22.97
C ASN A 239 9.38 1.00 21.69
N THR A 240 8.23 1.68 21.67
CA THR A 240 7.36 1.74 20.50
C THR A 240 8.07 2.45 19.36
N ALA A 241 8.10 1.80 18.20
CA ALA A 241 8.66 2.36 16.95
C ALA A 241 7.56 2.84 16.00
N LEU A 242 6.45 2.10 15.92
CA LEU A 242 5.40 2.31 14.94
C LEU A 242 4.01 2.23 15.58
N ILE A 243 3.09 3.06 15.08
CA ILE A 243 1.64 2.86 15.25
C ILE A 243 1.05 2.73 13.87
N LEU A 244 0.58 1.53 13.52
CA LEU A 244 0.03 1.21 12.21
C LEU A 244 -1.49 1.05 12.30
N TYR A 245 -2.23 1.96 11.66
CA TYR A 245 -3.68 1.92 11.66
C TYR A 245 -4.19 0.91 10.64
N THR A 246 -4.96 -0.07 11.14
CA THR A 246 -5.60 -1.11 10.32
C THR A 246 -7.09 -0.85 10.26
N SER A 247 -7.69 -1.06 9.08
CA SER A 247 -9.15 -1.02 8.93
C SER A 247 -9.74 -2.22 9.69
N GLY A 248 -10.13 -2.00 10.94
CA GLY A 248 -10.81 -3.02 11.73
C GLY A 248 -12.12 -3.46 11.09
N THR A 249 -12.51 -4.71 11.33
CA THR A 249 -13.81 -5.27 10.90
C THR A 249 -15.03 -4.59 11.58
N THR A 250 -14.78 -3.67 12.52
CA THR A 250 -15.82 -2.95 13.31
C THR A 250 -16.03 -1.50 12.88
N GLY A 251 -15.47 -1.08 11.73
CA GLY A 251 -15.72 0.23 11.11
C GLY A 251 -14.71 1.32 11.45
N ARG A 252 -14.11 1.38 12.64
CA ARG A 252 -13.05 2.36 12.96
C ARG A 252 -11.67 1.71 12.93
N SER A 253 -10.70 2.39 12.32
CA SER A 253 -9.31 1.92 12.29
C SER A 253 -8.72 1.85 13.70
N LYS A 254 -7.96 0.77 13.98
CA LYS A 254 -7.25 0.56 15.25
C LYS A 254 -5.75 0.68 14.99
N GLY A 255 -5.03 1.40 15.85
CA GLY A 255 -3.57 1.57 15.75
C GLY A 255 -2.83 0.42 16.42
N ALA A 256 -2.26 -0.51 15.67
CA ALA A 256 -1.39 -1.56 16.22
C ALA A 256 -0.05 -0.97 16.65
N VAL A 257 0.33 -1.17 17.90
CA VAL A 257 1.57 -0.64 18.51
C VAL A 257 2.68 -1.67 18.36
N LEU A 258 3.70 -1.33 17.57
CA LEU A 258 4.84 -2.20 17.29
C LEU A 258 6.13 -1.59 17.88
N SER A 259 6.86 -2.37 18.66
CA SER A 259 8.17 -1.97 19.19
C SER A 259 9.28 -2.14 18.15
N HIS A 260 10.43 -1.53 18.39
CA HIS A 260 11.64 -1.80 17.61
C HIS A 260 11.96 -3.30 17.61
N GLY A 261 11.85 -3.96 18.76
CA GLY A 261 12.10 -5.40 18.92
C GLY A 261 11.15 -6.27 18.10
N ASN A 262 9.85 -5.92 18.03
CA ASN A 262 8.88 -6.65 17.21
C ASN A 262 9.32 -6.66 15.73
N ILE A 263 9.63 -5.50 15.18
CA ILE A 263 10.04 -5.35 13.78
C ILE A 263 11.38 -6.03 13.52
N VAL A 264 12.40 -5.78 14.36
CA VAL A 264 13.74 -6.34 14.17
C VAL A 264 13.75 -7.87 14.28
N SER A 265 12.96 -8.46 15.22
CA SER A 265 12.84 -9.92 15.31
C SER A 265 12.27 -10.51 14.02
N ASN A 266 11.27 -9.86 13.43
CA ASN A 266 10.65 -10.31 12.19
C ASN A 266 11.59 -10.16 10.99
N ILE A 267 12.33 -9.04 10.89
CA ILE A 267 13.38 -8.84 9.86
C ILE A 267 14.41 -9.96 9.92
N ARG A 268 14.90 -10.30 11.12
CA ARG A 268 15.91 -11.34 11.30
C ARG A 268 15.40 -12.73 10.94
N ALA A 269 14.19 -13.08 11.38
CA ALA A 269 13.57 -14.36 11.08
C ALA A 269 13.31 -14.51 9.56
N ALA A 270 12.77 -13.47 8.90
CA ALA A 270 12.57 -13.46 7.46
C ALA A 270 13.92 -13.46 6.69
N GLY A 271 14.90 -12.69 7.15
CA GLY A 271 16.24 -12.65 6.56
C GLY A 271 16.95 -14.00 6.60
N SER A 272 16.88 -14.70 7.73
CA SER A 272 17.41 -16.06 7.89
C SER A 272 16.68 -17.04 6.94
N ARG A 273 15.35 -16.96 6.85
CA ARG A 273 14.53 -17.82 6.00
C ARG A 273 14.92 -17.76 4.52
N PHE A 274 15.26 -16.57 4.02
CA PHE A 274 15.65 -16.34 2.63
C PHE A 274 17.17 -16.25 2.42
N SER A 275 17.97 -16.47 3.46
CA SER A 275 19.43 -16.27 3.42
C SER A 275 19.82 -14.90 2.84
N ALA A 276 19.15 -13.85 3.34
CA ALA A 276 19.33 -12.47 2.88
C ALA A 276 20.76 -11.99 3.18
N ASP A 277 21.41 -11.37 2.20
CA ASP A 277 22.72 -10.79 2.32
C ASP A 277 22.83 -9.44 1.58
N SER A 278 24.01 -8.83 1.59
CA SER A 278 24.22 -7.53 0.96
C SER A 278 24.00 -7.49 -0.56
N ARG A 279 23.88 -8.61 -1.23
CA ARG A 279 23.53 -8.69 -2.67
C ARG A 279 22.03 -8.54 -2.90
N MET A 280 21.22 -8.51 -1.83
CA MET A 280 19.78 -8.34 -1.93
C MET A 280 19.46 -7.01 -2.60
N HIS A 281 18.66 -7.09 -3.65
CA HIS A 281 18.19 -5.94 -4.40
C HIS A 281 16.68 -6.08 -4.62
N THR A 282 15.91 -5.14 -4.13
CA THR A 282 14.44 -5.16 -4.24
C THR A 282 13.93 -4.10 -5.21
N LEU A 283 12.79 -4.37 -5.84
CA LEU A 283 12.00 -3.38 -6.56
C LEU A 283 10.71 -3.13 -5.77
N SER A 284 10.67 -2.01 -5.07
CA SER A 284 9.56 -1.59 -4.21
C SER A 284 8.48 -0.89 -5.05
N PHE A 285 7.25 -1.39 -4.98
CA PHE A 285 6.10 -0.79 -5.66
C PHE A 285 4.81 -0.82 -4.82
N LEU A 286 4.78 -1.65 -3.78
CA LEU A 286 3.65 -1.66 -2.85
C LEU A 286 3.64 -0.38 -2.01
N PRO A 287 2.48 0.03 -1.48
CA PRO A 287 2.42 1.21 -0.62
C PRO A 287 3.28 1.04 0.62
N ILE A 288 4.24 1.96 0.80
CA ILE A 288 5.26 1.89 1.85
C ILE A 288 4.67 2.08 3.27
N ASN A 289 3.45 2.60 3.38
CA ASN A 289 2.73 2.72 4.66
C ASN A 289 2.29 1.36 5.22
N HIS A 290 2.26 0.28 4.41
CA HIS A 290 1.92 -1.06 4.87
C HIS A 290 3.13 -1.80 5.41
N VAL A 291 2.95 -2.46 6.55
CA VAL A 291 4.04 -3.17 7.26
C VAL A 291 4.71 -4.25 6.39
N PHE A 292 3.98 -4.90 5.48
CA PHE A 292 4.58 -5.90 4.58
C PHE A 292 5.65 -5.29 3.68
N GLU A 293 5.38 -4.15 3.06
CA GLU A 293 6.37 -3.44 2.26
C GLU A 293 7.46 -2.82 3.13
N GLN A 294 7.11 -2.21 4.28
CA GLN A 294 8.10 -1.66 5.19
C GLN A 294 9.12 -2.72 5.63
N VAL A 295 8.65 -3.88 6.08
CA VAL A 295 9.55 -4.90 6.63
C VAL A 295 10.24 -5.70 5.53
N CYS A 296 9.50 -6.24 4.57
CA CYS A 296 10.08 -7.14 3.57
C CYS A 296 10.68 -6.42 2.35
N GLY A 297 10.07 -5.31 1.93
CA GLY A 297 10.49 -4.55 0.75
C GLY A 297 11.56 -3.49 1.03
N LEU A 298 11.57 -2.91 2.25
CA LEU A 298 12.46 -1.81 2.64
C LEU A 298 13.45 -2.21 3.73
N LEU A 299 12.97 -2.55 4.95
CA LEU A 299 13.85 -2.70 6.12
C LEU A 299 14.73 -3.95 6.03
N LEU A 300 14.20 -5.08 5.54
CA LEU A 300 14.98 -6.30 5.38
C LEU A 300 16.18 -6.10 4.43
N PRO A 301 16.03 -5.62 3.18
CA PRO A 301 17.19 -5.36 2.34
C PRO A 301 18.15 -4.34 2.95
N LEU A 302 17.65 -3.25 3.53
CA LEU A 302 18.52 -2.25 4.17
C LEU A 302 19.26 -2.83 5.39
N SER A 303 18.68 -3.76 6.14
CA SER A 303 19.32 -4.37 7.32
C SER A 303 20.53 -5.24 6.98
N VAL A 304 20.62 -5.74 5.76
CA VAL A 304 21.73 -6.60 5.30
C VAL A 304 22.67 -5.89 4.33
N GLY A 305 22.58 -4.58 4.20
CA GLY A 305 23.41 -3.82 3.25
C GLY A 305 22.97 -3.98 1.80
N GLY A 306 21.71 -4.35 1.53
CA GLY A 306 21.12 -4.49 0.21
C GLY A 306 20.73 -3.14 -0.42
N THR A 307 20.04 -3.17 -1.55
CA THR A 307 19.58 -1.97 -2.28
C THR A 307 18.08 -2.05 -2.51
N VAL A 308 17.38 -0.95 -2.30
CA VAL A 308 15.96 -0.79 -2.60
C VAL A 308 15.79 0.15 -3.78
N THR A 309 15.15 -0.32 -4.85
CA THR A 309 14.79 0.51 -5.99
C THR A 309 13.28 0.77 -5.99
N PHE A 310 12.86 2.01 -6.08
CA PHE A 310 11.45 2.37 -6.20
C PHE A 310 10.99 2.26 -7.66
N ALA A 311 9.86 1.60 -7.89
CA ALA A 311 9.22 1.54 -9.20
C ALA A 311 8.63 2.90 -9.58
N GLU A 312 8.70 3.27 -10.87
CA GLU A 312 8.12 4.53 -11.37
C GLU A 312 6.59 4.56 -11.22
N SER A 313 5.93 3.46 -11.52
CA SER A 313 4.48 3.29 -11.38
C SER A 313 4.08 1.83 -11.59
N LEU A 314 2.84 1.48 -11.21
CA LEU A 314 2.29 0.15 -11.46
C LEU A 314 2.20 -0.17 -12.98
N LYS A 315 1.96 0.85 -13.82
CA LYS A 315 1.91 0.68 -15.29
C LYS A 315 3.27 0.29 -15.88
N LYS A 316 4.37 0.84 -15.33
CA LYS A 316 5.75 0.58 -15.76
C LYS A 316 6.43 -0.57 -15.03
N LEU A 317 5.73 -1.23 -14.09
CA LEU A 317 6.30 -2.26 -13.24
C LEU A 317 7.00 -3.38 -14.02
N GLY A 318 6.41 -3.83 -15.15
CA GLY A 318 7.01 -4.85 -16.00
C GLY A 318 8.30 -4.40 -16.68
N GLU A 319 8.39 -3.13 -17.10
CA GLU A 319 9.60 -2.53 -17.67
C GLU A 319 10.68 -2.38 -16.60
N ASN A 320 10.30 -1.86 -15.43
CA ASN A 320 11.21 -1.70 -14.30
C ASN A 320 11.77 -3.04 -13.80
N LEU A 321 10.97 -4.13 -13.79
CA LEU A 321 11.46 -5.47 -13.45
C LEU A 321 12.56 -5.96 -14.41
N VAL A 322 12.38 -5.71 -15.71
CA VAL A 322 13.38 -6.09 -16.74
C VAL A 322 14.65 -5.26 -16.62
N GLU A 323 14.52 -3.97 -16.31
CA GLU A 323 15.62 -3.02 -16.22
C GLU A 323 16.43 -3.21 -14.93
N VAL A 324 15.75 -3.31 -13.79
CA VAL A 324 16.35 -3.39 -12.44
C VAL A 324 16.86 -4.80 -12.13
N ARG A 325 16.17 -5.83 -12.58
CA ARG A 325 16.47 -7.24 -12.30
C ARG A 325 16.66 -7.51 -10.82
N PRO A 326 15.64 -7.25 -9.98
CA PRO A 326 15.78 -7.43 -8.54
C PRO A 326 16.05 -8.88 -8.19
N SER A 327 16.78 -9.15 -7.11
CA SER A 327 16.93 -10.50 -6.57
C SER A 327 15.74 -10.95 -5.72
N PHE A 328 14.99 -9.97 -5.19
CA PHE A 328 13.84 -10.18 -4.31
C PHE A 328 12.72 -9.20 -4.67
N PHE A 329 11.49 -9.69 -4.74
CA PHE A 329 10.34 -8.90 -5.16
C PHE A 329 9.11 -9.27 -4.30
N THR A 330 8.62 -8.32 -3.54
CA THR A 330 7.39 -8.43 -2.76
C THR A 330 6.19 -8.04 -3.62
N GLY A 331 5.13 -8.81 -3.58
CA GLY A 331 3.93 -8.53 -4.36
C GLY A 331 2.66 -9.11 -3.73
N VAL A 332 1.52 -8.70 -4.27
CA VAL A 332 0.21 -9.22 -3.89
C VAL A 332 -0.34 -10.11 -5.00
N PRO A 333 -1.28 -11.05 -4.71
CA PRO A 333 -1.83 -11.99 -5.69
C PRO A 333 -2.34 -11.35 -6.98
N ALA A 334 -2.95 -10.16 -6.90
CA ALA A 334 -3.46 -9.43 -8.06
C ALA A 334 -2.36 -9.10 -9.09
N VAL A 335 -1.14 -8.78 -8.64
CA VAL A 335 0.01 -8.49 -9.52
C VAL A 335 0.51 -9.77 -10.17
N TYR A 336 0.56 -10.88 -9.45
CA TYR A 336 0.96 -12.18 -10.00
C TYR A 336 -0.05 -12.70 -11.01
N ARG A 337 -1.35 -12.50 -10.78
CA ARG A 337 -2.39 -12.79 -11.76
C ARG A 337 -2.18 -11.95 -13.02
N LEU A 338 -1.94 -10.65 -12.88
CA LEU A 338 -1.67 -9.76 -14.03
C LEU A 338 -0.44 -10.23 -14.84
N PHE A 339 0.64 -10.65 -14.17
CA PHE A 339 1.81 -11.20 -14.86
C PHE A 339 1.48 -12.49 -15.61
N HIS A 340 0.80 -13.42 -14.93
CA HIS A 340 0.36 -14.68 -15.55
C HIS A 340 -0.47 -14.42 -16.80
N ASP A 341 -1.50 -13.60 -16.70
CA ASP A 341 -2.45 -13.37 -17.79
C ASP A 341 -1.80 -12.64 -18.97
N ARG A 342 -0.95 -11.63 -18.74
CA ARG A 342 -0.18 -10.97 -19.80
C ARG A 342 0.76 -11.92 -20.51
N ILE A 343 1.49 -12.77 -19.78
CA ILE A 343 2.39 -13.76 -20.36
C ILE A 343 1.58 -14.79 -21.17
N MET A 344 0.49 -15.30 -20.60
CA MET A 344 -0.35 -16.28 -21.28
C MET A 344 -1.06 -15.71 -22.51
N LYS A 345 -1.52 -14.45 -22.48
CA LYS A 345 -2.08 -13.75 -23.66
C LYS A 345 -1.04 -13.65 -24.77
N ASN A 346 0.20 -13.31 -24.44
CA ASN A 346 1.30 -13.25 -25.42
C ASN A 346 1.71 -14.62 -25.98
N VAL A 347 1.66 -15.67 -25.13
CA VAL A 347 1.98 -17.04 -25.55
C VAL A 347 0.85 -17.64 -26.40
N LYS A 348 -0.41 -17.44 -26.01
CA LYS A 348 -1.60 -17.99 -26.70
C LYS A 348 -1.99 -17.20 -27.94
N GLY A 349 -1.71 -15.89 -27.97
CA GLY A 349 -2.12 -14.98 -29.07
C GLY A 349 -1.37 -15.19 -30.40
N LYS A 350 -0.26 -15.95 -30.41
CA LYS A 350 0.48 -16.29 -31.61
C LYS A 350 0.38 -17.80 -31.87
N ALA A 351 -0.21 -18.22 -32.97
CA ALA A 351 -0.41 -19.64 -33.31
C ALA A 351 0.88 -20.47 -33.18
N LEU A 352 2.01 -19.91 -33.63
CA LEU A 352 3.33 -20.53 -33.53
C LEU A 352 3.78 -20.67 -32.05
N SER A 353 3.52 -19.67 -31.20
CA SER A 353 3.87 -19.72 -29.78
C SER A 353 3.02 -20.75 -29.02
N LYS A 354 1.74 -20.89 -29.38
CA LYS A 354 0.84 -21.91 -28.82
C LYS A 354 1.32 -23.31 -29.18
N LEU A 355 1.74 -23.55 -30.42
CA LEU A 355 2.31 -24.82 -30.90
C LEU A 355 3.64 -25.11 -30.17
N LEU A 356 4.53 -24.13 -30.09
CA LEU A 356 5.83 -24.26 -29.40
C LEU A 356 5.66 -24.53 -27.91
N PHE A 357 4.66 -23.94 -27.26
CA PHE A 357 4.38 -24.15 -25.82
C PHE A 357 3.81 -25.56 -25.52
N SER A 358 3.16 -26.19 -26.49
CA SER A 358 2.66 -27.58 -26.36
C SER A 358 3.73 -28.65 -26.52
N LEU A 359 4.89 -28.31 -27.12
CA LEU A 359 6.01 -29.22 -27.32
C LEU A 359 7.04 -29.10 -26.19
N PRO A 360 7.41 -30.20 -25.48
CA PRO A 360 8.28 -30.14 -24.28
C PRO A 360 9.63 -29.43 -24.49
N LEU A 361 10.30 -29.68 -25.61
CA LEU A 361 11.59 -29.06 -25.96
C LEU A 361 11.44 -27.58 -26.31
N ALA A 362 10.41 -27.23 -27.08
CA ALA A 362 10.16 -25.83 -27.47
C ALA A 362 9.62 -24.99 -26.31
N ARG A 363 8.91 -25.61 -25.35
CA ARG A 363 8.51 -24.97 -24.09
C ARG A 363 9.72 -24.48 -23.31
N GLN A 364 10.83 -25.22 -23.26
CA GLN A 364 12.06 -24.79 -22.60
C GLN A 364 12.63 -23.51 -23.22
N LEU A 365 12.52 -23.32 -24.53
CA LEU A 365 12.94 -22.08 -25.20
C LEU A 365 12.07 -20.90 -24.80
N VAL A 366 10.75 -21.10 -24.71
CA VAL A 366 9.82 -20.05 -24.24
C VAL A 366 10.13 -19.70 -22.79
N VAL A 367 10.29 -20.69 -21.91
CA VAL A 367 10.65 -20.52 -20.50
C VAL A 367 12.00 -19.78 -20.37
N SER A 368 13.01 -20.14 -21.16
CA SER A 368 14.32 -19.49 -21.17
C SER A 368 14.22 -18.01 -21.58
N ARG A 369 13.35 -17.70 -22.55
CA ARG A 369 13.10 -16.33 -22.99
C ARG A 369 12.36 -15.52 -21.92
N VAL A 370 11.36 -16.11 -21.28
CA VAL A 370 10.64 -15.50 -20.15
C VAL A 370 11.61 -15.24 -19.00
N LYS A 371 12.41 -16.23 -18.58
CA LYS A 371 13.44 -16.07 -17.55
C LYS A 371 14.43 -14.94 -17.86
N ARG A 372 14.89 -14.86 -19.11
CA ARG A 372 15.84 -13.82 -19.53
C ARG A 372 15.23 -12.41 -19.49
N ASN A 373 13.95 -12.29 -19.84
CA ASN A 373 13.25 -11.00 -19.87
C ASN A 373 12.70 -10.57 -18.51
N PHE A 374 12.36 -11.52 -17.63
CA PHE A 374 11.76 -11.26 -16.32
C PHE A 374 12.69 -11.63 -15.16
N ALA A 375 14.00 -11.34 -15.29
CA ALA A 375 14.99 -11.55 -14.25
C ALA A 375 15.07 -12.99 -13.70
N GLY A 376 15.80 -13.85 -14.41
CA GLY A 376 15.95 -15.29 -14.13
C GLY A 376 16.59 -15.71 -12.80
N GLY A 377 16.64 -14.83 -11.81
CA GLY A 377 17.13 -15.12 -10.46
C GLY A 377 16.22 -14.59 -9.35
N THR A 378 15.20 -13.78 -9.69
CA THR A 378 14.33 -13.12 -8.72
C THR A 378 13.51 -14.12 -7.91
N MET A 379 13.52 -13.96 -6.60
CA MET A 379 12.56 -14.59 -5.69
C MET A 379 11.33 -13.68 -5.59
N PHE A 380 10.18 -14.21 -5.97
CA PHE A 380 8.90 -13.50 -5.93
C PHE A 380 8.12 -13.93 -4.70
N ILE A 381 7.82 -13.00 -3.82
CA ILE A 381 7.12 -13.26 -2.56
C ILE A 381 5.69 -12.75 -2.66
N SER A 382 4.72 -13.65 -2.55
CA SER A 382 3.30 -13.32 -2.52
C SER A 382 2.81 -13.26 -1.07
N GLY A 383 2.28 -12.10 -0.69
CA GLY A 383 1.73 -11.89 0.65
C GLY A 383 0.45 -11.05 0.62
N GLY A 384 -0.14 -10.88 1.80
CA GLY A 384 -1.29 -10.00 2.00
C GLY A 384 -2.66 -10.60 1.65
N ALA A 385 -2.74 -11.60 0.76
CA ALA A 385 -3.96 -12.35 0.43
C ALA A 385 -3.58 -13.74 -0.12
N ALA A 386 -4.54 -14.64 -0.24
CA ALA A 386 -4.32 -15.98 -0.81
C ALA A 386 -4.03 -15.88 -2.32
N LEU A 387 -2.96 -16.53 -2.75
CA LEU A 387 -2.64 -16.70 -4.17
C LEU A 387 -3.31 -17.96 -4.70
N ASP A 388 -4.04 -17.83 -5.81
CA ASP A 388 -4.63 -18.98 -6.50
C ASP A 388 -3.54 -20.01 -6.85
N PRO A 389 -3.68 -21.28 -6.38
CA PRO A 389 -2.70 -22.32 -6.65
C PRO A 389 -2.44 -22.57 -8.14
N GLN A 390 -3.43 -22.34 -9.01
CA GLN A 390 -3.26 -22.49 -10.46
C GLN A 390 -2.42 -21.37 -11.06
N ILE A 391 -2.60 -20.13 -10.58
CA ILE A 391 -1.76 -18.98 -10.97
C ILE A 391 -0.31 -19.23 -10.50
N ALA A 392 -0.13 -19.65 -9.24
CA ALA A 392 1.19 -20.00 -8.71
C ALA A 392 1.86 -21.08 -9.57
N GLN A 393 1.18 -22.19 -9.82
CA GLN A 393 1.69 -23.29 -10.63
C GLN A 393 1.97 -22.88 -12.08
N GLY A 394 1.08 -22.05 -12.67
CA GLY A 394 1.26 -21.49 -14.01
C GLY A 394 2.56 -20.68 -14.11
N LEU A 395 2.79 -19.75 -13.18
CA LEU A 395 4.01 -18.96 -13.14
C LEU A 395 5.26 -19.79 -12.84
N MET A 396 5.18 -20.75 -11.90
CA MET A 396 6.27 -21.70 -11.62
C MET A 396 6.64 -22.50 -12.88
N SER A 397 5.65 -22.91 -13.66
CA SER A 397 5.86 -23.63 -14.93
C SER A 397 6.55 -22.76 -16.00
N LEU A 398 6.47 -21.44 -15.88
CA LEU A 398 7.18 -20.45 -16.70
C LEU A 398 8.57 -20.12 -16.12
N GLY A 399 8.93 -20.73 -14.99
CA GLY A 399 10.24 -20.60 -14.36
C GLY A 399 10.38 -19.50 -13.33
N PHE A 400 9.27 -18.90 -12.88
CA PHE A 400 9.26 -17.99 -11.73
C PHE A 400 9.49 -18.77 -10.44
N LYS A 401 10.28 -18.19 -9.53
CA LYS A 401 10.46 -18.71 -8.17
C LYS A 401 9.48 -17.96 -7.26
N ILE A 402 8.27 -18.48 -7.14
CA ILE A 402 7.22 -17.85 -6.31
C ILE A 402 7.15 -18.57 -4.96
N PHE A 403 7.10 -17.76 -3.90
CA PHE A 403 6.97 -18.18 -2.53
C PHE A 403 5.82 -17.42 -1.89
N GLN A 404 5.04 -18.08 -1.07
CA GLN A 404 3.94 -17.45 -0.34
C GLN A 404 4.33 -17.20 1.11
N GLY A 405 3.82 -16.11 1.69
CA GLY A 405 3.93 -15.80 3.10
C GLY A 405 2.60 -15.35 3.69
N TYR A 406 2.43 -15.57 4.98
CA TYR A 406 1.29 -15.15 5.76
C TYR A 406 1.71 -14.32 6.96
N GLY A 407 0.84 -13.37 7.28
CA GLY A 407 0.92 -12.57 8.47
C GLY A 407 -0.02 -11.39 8.42
N VAL A 408 -0.11 -10.69 9.53
CA VAL A 408 -0.97 -9.54 9.75
C VAL A 408 -0.17 -8.39 10.34
N THR A 409 -0.71 -7.19 10.33
CA THR A 409 -0.02 -6.00 10.86
C THR A 409 0.41 -6.19 12.32
N GLU A 410 -0.45 -6.81 13.10
CA GLU A 410 -0.26 -7.11 14.52
C GLU A 410 0.85 -8.13 14.80
N THR A 411 1.42 -8.77 13.75
CA THR A 411 2.54 -9.73 13.86
C THR A 411 3.82 -9.27 13.15
N SER A 412 3.97 -8.02 12.75
CA SER A 412 5.18 -7.30 12.30
C SER A 412 5.86 -7.70 10.98
N PRO A 413 5.25 -8.17 9.91
CA PRO A 413 3.97 -8.82 9.78
C PRO A 413 4.07 -10.36 9.70
N VAL A 414 5.25 -10.94 9.39
CA VAL A 414 5.38 -12.32 8.89
C VAL A 414 5.29 -13.34 10.02
N VAL A 415 4.38 -14.30 9.85
CA VAL A 415 4.22 -15.46 10.74
C VAL A 415 4.80 -16.72 10.10
N SER A 416 4.54 -16.92 8.82
CA SER A 416 5.04 -18.07 8.04
C SER A 416 5.45 -17.65 6.64
N ALA A 417 6.40 -18.36 6.06
CA ALA A 417 6.83 -18.15 4.68
C ALA A 417 7.42 -19.41 4.05
N GLU A 418 7.05 -19.69 2.81
CA GLU A 418 7.76 -20.61 1.94
C GLU A 418 9.16 -20.07 1.63
N CYS A 419 10.08 -20.97 1.32
CA CYS A 419 11.44 -20.61 0.88
C CYS A 419 11.99 -21.69 -0.06
N PRO A 420 13.14 -21.46 -0.72
CA PRO A 420 13.76 -22.48 -1.55
C PRO A 420 13.92 -23.83 -0.82
N GLY A 421 13.41 -24.90 -1.42
CA GLY A 421 13.45 -26.25 -0.84
C GLY A 421 12.33 -26.55 0.17
N ARG A 422 11.54 -25.57 0.60
CA ARG A 422 10.41 -25.75 1.53
C ARG A 422 9.16 -25.05 0.99
N THR A 423 8.56 -25.63 -0.04
CA THR A 423 7.33 -25.12 -0.68
C THR A 423 6.28 -26.21 -0.73
N ARG A 424 5.01 -25.82 -0.60
CA ARG A 424 3.85 -26.73 -0.73
C ARG A 424 2.68 -25.96 -1.32
N LEU A 425 2.20 -26.43 -2.46
CA LEU A 425 1.14 -25.74 -3.19
C LEU A 425 -0.11 -25.53 -2.30
N GLY A 426 -0.59 -24.30 -2.27
CA GLY A 426 -1.74 -23.87 -1.46
C GLY A 426 -1.40 -23.57 0.00
N SER A 427 -0.17 -23.83 0.48
CA SER A 427 0.29 -23.38 1.79
C SER A 427 0.88 -21.98 1.75
N VAL A 428 1.06 -21.39 2.92
CA VAL A 428 1.80 -20.15 3.14
C VAL A 428 3.16 -20.41 3.81
N GLY A 429 3.64 -21.65 3.73
CA GLY A 429 4.93 -22.09 4.23
C GLY A 429 4.95 -22.49 5.71
N PRO A 430 6.12 -22.95 6.16
CA PRO A 430 6.35 -23.26 7.56
C PRO A 430 6.51 -21.98 8.40
N ILE A 431 6.23 -22.11 9.69
CA ILE A 431 6.32 -21.03 10.67
C ILE A 431 7.75 -20.47 10.73
N LEU A 432 7.90 -19.16 10.87
CA LEU A 432 9.20 -18.51 11.04
C LEU A 432 9.86 -18.87 12.37
N ASP A 433 11.17 -18.82 12.41
CA ASP A 433 11.94 -19.10 13.61
C ASP A 433 11.63 -18.09 14.72
N GLY A 434 11.39 -18.59 15.93
CA GLY A 434 11.03 -17.77 17.09
C GLY A 434 9.54 -17.39 17.16
N VAL A 435 8.72 -17.82 16.18
CA VAL A 435 7.27 -17.64 16.19
C VAL A 435 6.61 -18.97 16.51
N GLU A 436 5.60 -18.95 17.37
CA GLU A 436 4.78 -20.10 17.70
C GLU A 436 3.36 -19.91 17.13
N VAL A 437 2.81 -20.98 16.58
CA VAL A 437 1.44 -21.01 16.06
C VAL A 437 0.67 -22.17 16.69
N LYS A 438 -0.57 -21.89 17.08
CA LYS A 438 -1.52 -22.89 17.58
C LYS A 438 -2.84 -22.74 16.81
N ILE A 439 -3.45 -23.87 16.46
CA ILE A 439 -4.79 -23.91 15.88
C ILE A 439 -5.80 -24.16 17.00
N ALA A 440 -6.61 -23.16 17.30
CA ALA A 440 -7.61 -23.25 18.38
C ALA A 440 -8.98 -23.64 17.83
N GLY A 441 -9.70 -24.47 18.59
CA GLY A 441 -11.06 -24.89 18.22
C GLY A 441 -11.13 -25.68 16.92
N ALA A 442 -10.08 -26.45 16.59
CA ALA A 442 -10.01 -27.18 15.36
C ALA A 442 -11.18 -28.17 15.18
N GLY A 443 -11.84 -28.09 14.03
CA GLY A 443 -12.87 -29.02 13.62
C GLY A 443 -12.30 -30.41 13.21
N LYS A 444 -13.15 -31.29 12.71
CA LYS A 444 -12.74 -32.62 12.20
C LYS A 444 -11.78 -32.55 11.01
N ASP A 445 -11.80 -31.44 10.28
CA ASP A 445 -10.94 -31.11 9.14
C ASP A 445 -9.59 -30.49 9.56
N GLY A 446 -9.36 -30.35 10.88
CA GLY A 446 -8.17 -29.75 11.44
C GLY A 446 -8.14 -28.20 11.32
N VAL A 447 -9.20 -27.58 10.79
CA VAL A 447 -9.29 -26.12 10.64
C VAL A 447 -9.82 -25.47 11.91
N GLY A 448 -9.11 -24.46 12.39
CA GLY A 448 -9.49 -23.65 13.55
C GLY A 448 -8.87 -22.27 13.48
N GLU A 449 -9.08 -21.46 14.51
CA GLU A 449 -8.48 -20.12 14.58
C GLU A 449 -6.96 -20.21 14.77
N ILE A 450 -6.22 -19.41 13.99
CA ILE A 450 -4.78 -19.30 14.08
C ILE A 450 -4.43 -18.35 15.23
N LEU A 451 -3.79 -18.89 16.27
CA LEU A 451 -3.21 -18.11 17.36
C LEU A 451 -1.70 -17.99 17.18
N VAL A 452 -1.17 -16.81 17.45
CA VAL A 452 0.26 -16.51 17.28
C VAL A 452 0.86 -16.05 18.60
N ARG A 453 2.06 -16.53 18.92
CA ARG A 453 2.89 -16.06 20.02
C ARG A 453 4.32 -15.89 19.53
N GLY A 454 4.99 -14.82 19.95
CA GLY A 454 6.38 -14.58 19.58
C GLY A 454 6.81 -13.14 19.75
N PRO A 455 8.10 -12.86 19.57
CA PRO A 455 8.66 -11.51 19.71
C PRO A 455 8.17 -10.55 18.62
N ASN A 456 7.55 -11.05 17.57
CA ASN A 456 6.97 -10.28 16.45
C ASN A 456 5.55 -9.78 16.75
N VAL A 457 4.89 -10.23 17.83
CA VAL A 457 3.52 -9.84 18.15
C VAL A 457 3.49 -8.44 18.76
N MET A 458 2.53 -7.62 18.36
CA MET A 458 2.33 -6.24 18.80
C MET A 458 2.23 -6.12 20.34
N GLN A 459 2.46 -4.91 20.84
CA GLN A 459 2.25 -4.59 22.26
C GLN A 459 0.76 -4.44 22.62
N GLY A 460 -0.11 -4.21 21.62
CA GLY A 460 -1.55 -4.00 21.76
C GLY A 460 -2.05 -2.90 20.81
N TYR A 461 -3.32 -2.52 20.96
CA TYR A 461 -3.89 -1.39 20.20
C TYR A 461 -3.75 -0.09 20.96
N PHE A 462 -3.28 0.95 20.29
CA PHE A 462 -3.04 2.27 20.85
C PHE A 462 -4.31 2.85 21.49
N LYS A 463 -4.21 3.25 22.77
CA LYS A 463 -5.32 3.77 23.58
C LYS A 463 -6.59 2.91 23.58
N ASN A 464 -6.49 1.62 23.28
CA ASN A 464 -7.64 0.73 23.20
C ASN A 464 -7.37 -0.61 23.92
N PRO A 465 -7.32 -0.58 25.28
CA PRO A 465 -7.06 -1.78 26.07
C PRO A 465 -8.16 -2.84 25.88
N SER A 466 -9.43 -2.44 25.78
CA SER A 466 -10.54 -3.38 25.57
C SER A 466 -10.36 -4.18 24.27
N ALA A 467 -10.06 -3.50 23.14
CA ALA A 467 -9.80 -4.20 21.89
C ALA A 467 -8.52 -5.06 21.95
N THR A 468 -7.56 -4.70 22.79
CA THR A 468 -6.36 -5.50 23.02
C THR A 468 -6.69 -6.79 23.77
N GLU A 469 -7.47 -6.69 24.84
CA GLU A 469 -7.91 -7.84 25.65
C GLU A 469 -8.76 -8.82 24.84
N GLU A 470 -9.60 -8.32 23.90
CA GLU A 470 -10.38 -9.16 22.99
C GLU A 470 -9.51 -10.09 22.11
N VAL A 471 -8.30 -9.65 21.74
CA VAL A 471 -7.44 -10.37 20.80
C VAL A 471 -6.18 -10.96 21.45
N MET A 472 -5.92 -10.65 22.72
CA MET A 472 -4.74 -11.12 23.44
C MET A 472 -5.16 -11.93 24.68
N THR A 473 -5.11 -13.24 24.59
CA THR A 473 -5.53 -14.12 25.69
C THR A 473 -4.44 -15.13 26.04
N GLY A 474 -4.03 -15.16 27.31
CA GLY A 474 -3.03 -16.13 27.79
C GLY A 474 -1.67 -16.03 27.09
N GLY A 475 -1.29 -14.84 26.62
CA GLY A 475 -0.05 -14.60 25.86
C GLY A 475 -0.13 -14.99 24.39
N TRP A 476 -1.32 -15.33 23.88
CA TRP A 476 -1.57 -15.62 22.47
C TRP A 476 -2.36 -14.49 21.82
N TYR A 477 -1.95 -14.13 20.61
CA TYR A 477 -2.68 -13.22 19.76
C TYR A 477 -3.66 -14.00 18.87
N HIS A 478 -4.92 -13.66 18.95
CA HIS A 478 -6.01 -14.20 18.14
C HIS A 478 -6.07 -13.46 16.81
N THR A 479 -5.66 -14.10 15.72
CA THR A 479 -5.57 -13.43 14.41
C THR A 479 -6.93 -13.18 13.77
N GLY A 480 -7.96 -13.91 14.19
CA GLY A 480 -9.25 -13.98 13.52
C GLY A 480 -9.21 -14.66 12.16
N ASP A 481 -8.06 -15.22 11.76
CA ASP A 481 -7.90 -16.03 10.55
C ASP A 481 -8.06 -17.51 10.88
N LEU A 482 -8.67 -18.25 9.98
CA LEU A 482 -8.87 -19.71 10.07
C LEU A 482 -7.82 -20.42 9.23
N GLY A 483 -7.27 -21.49 9.79
CA GLY A 483 -6.28 -22.30 9.09
C GLY A 483 -6.00 -23.64 9.75
N ARG A 484 -5.08 -24.38 9.16
CA ARG A 484 -4.60 -25.67 9.68
C ARG A 484 -3.11 -25.83 9.45
N LEU A 485 -2.47 -26.59 10.29
CA LEU A 485 -1.11 -27.09 10.09
C LEU A 485 -1.17 -28.53 9.59
N ASP A 486 -0.30 -28.89 8.65
CA ASP A 486 -0.10 -30.28 8.30
C ASP A 486 1.01 -30.91 9.14
N ASP A 487 1.22 -32.24 8.96
CA ASP A 487 2.19 -33.05 9.74
C ASP A 487 3.65 -32.58 9.54
N ASP A 488 3.96 -31.89 8.44
CA ASP A 488 5.29 -31.33 8.14
C ASP A 488 5.44 -29.88 8.60
N GLY A 489 4.42 -29.32 9.27
CA GLY A 489 4.41 -27.97 9.81
C GLY A 489 4.17 -26.86 8.80
N PHE A 490 3.58 -27.16 7.64
CA PHE A 490 3.13 -26.13 6.70
C PHE A 490 1.77 -25.59 7.11
N LEU A 491 1.67 -24.24 7.12
CA LEU A 491 0.43 -23.55 7.43
C LEU A 491 -0.41 -23.33 6.15
N PHE A 492 -1.71 -23.61 6.28
CA PHE A 492 -2.71 -23.37 5.24
C PHE A 492 -3.75 -22.41 5.78
N ILE A 493 -4.00 -21.33 5.05
CA ILE A 493 -5.06 -20.36 5.37
C ILE A 493 -6.34 -20.78 4.67
N CYS A 494 -7.44 -20.85 5.42
CA CYS A 494 -8.74 -21.27 4.90
C CYS A 494 -9.73 -20.11 4.75
N GLY A 495 -9.65 -19.08 5.63
CA GLY A 495 -10.53 -17.94 5.59
C GLY A 495 -10.46 -17.11 6.88
N ARG A 496 -11.54 -16.38 7.18
CA ARG A 496 -11.67 -15.59 8.40
C ARG A 496 -12.84 -16.06 9.26
N VAL A 497 -12.65 -16.02 10.58
CA VAL A 497 -13.68 -16.40 11.57
C VAL A 497 -14.98 -15.61 11.31
N LYS A 498 -14.88 -14.31 11.07
CA LYS A 498 -16.05 -13.42 10.87
C LYS A 498 -16.75 -13.59 9.52
N ASN A 499 -16.07 -14.20 8.55
CA ASN A 499 -16.63 -14.42 7.21
C ASN A 499 -17.20 -15.85 7.06
N LEU A 500 -16.99 -16.71 8.06
CA LEU A 500 -17.40 -18.10 8.01
C LEU A 500 -18.91 -18.21 7.82
N ILE A 501 -19.34 -18.91 6.77
CA ILE A 501 -20.74 -19.18 6.49
C ILE A 501 -21.11 -20.55 7.10
N VAL A 502 -22.12 -20.58 7.93
CA VAL A 502 -22.62 -21.82 8.52
C VAL A 502 -23.93 -22.22 7.83
N THR A 503 -23.87 -23.27 7.03
CA THR A 503 -25.03 -23.75 6.26
C THR A 503 -26.08 -24.42 7.15
N PRO A 504 -27.34 -24.59 6.69
CA PRO A 504 -28.41 -25.29 7.45
C PRO A 504 -28.04 -26.70 7.90
N ASN A 505 -27.12 -27.34 7.18
CA ASN A 505 -26.62 -28.68 7.52
C ASN A 505 -25.44 -28.65 8.50
N GLY A 506 -25.15 -27.50 9.13
CA GLY A 506 -24.04 -27.33 10.06
C GLY A 506 -22.66 -27.46 9.40
N LYS A 507 -22.56 -27.24 8.08
CA LYS A 507 -21.27 -27.28 7.35
C LYS A 507 -20.69 -25.88 7.24
N ASN A 508 -19.39 -25.79 7.48
CA ASN A 508 -18.61 -24.57 7.30
C ASN A 508 -18.28 -24.35 5.83
N VAL A 509 -18.54 -23.14 5.32
CA VAL A 509 -18.12 -22.68 4.01
C VAL A 509 -17.23 -21.47 4.20
N TYR A 510 -16.05 -21.51 3.62
CA TYR A 510 -15.09 -20.43 3.62
C TYR A 510 -15.30 -19.59 2.35
N PRO A 511 -15.78 -18.36 2.43
CA PRO A 511 -16.08 -17.53 1.26
C PRO A 511 -14.92 -17.41 0.28
N GLU A 512 -13.72 -17.29 0.80
CA GLU A 512 -12.49 -17.11 0.02
C GLU A 512 -12.21 -18.32 -0.91
N GLU A 513 -12.56 -19.52 -0.48
CA GLU A 513 -12.44 -20.73 -1.31
C GLU A 513 -13.39 -20.66 -2.52
N VAL A 514 -14.61 -20.21 -2.31
CA VAL A 514 -15.62 -20.08 -3.37
C VAL A 514 -15.24 -18.92 -4.31
N GLU A 515 -14.75 -17.81 -3.77
CA GLU A 515 -14.28 -16.66 -4.55
C GLU A 515 -13.13 -17.03 -5.50
N ILE A 516 -12.18 -17.84 -5.03
CA ILE A 516 -11.07 -18.35 -5.86
C ILE A 516 -11.62 -19.13 -7.05
N GLU A 517 -12.62 -19.97 -6.86
CA GLU A 517 -13.24 -20.74 -7.96
C GLU A 517 -13.99 -19.83 -8.95
N LEU A 518 -14.75 -18.86 -8.45
CA LEU A 518 -15.46 -17.88 -9.29
C LEU A 518 -14.50 -17.05 -10.15
N LEU A 519 -13.40 -16.61 -9.55
CA LEU A 519 -12.39 -15.78 -10.21
C LEU A 519 -11.54 -16.53 -11.26
N LYS A 520 -11.72 -17.83 -11.45
CA LYS A 520 -11.13 -18.58 -12.57
C LYS A 520 -11.79 -18.26 -13.91
N SER A 521 -13.05 -17.77 -13.89
CA SER A 521 -13.74 -17.31 -15.08
C SER A 521 -13.13 -16.02 -15.60
N PRO A 522 -12.81 -15.92 -16.91
CA PRO A 522 -12.34 -14.66 -17.50
C PRO A 522 -13.39 -13.55 -17.49
N TYR A 523 -14.67 -13.91 -17.36
CA TYR A 523 -15.79 -12.97 -17.37
C TYR A 523 -16.12 -12.39 -15.99
N ILE A 524 -15.51 -12.90 -14.91
CA ILE A 524 -15.67 -12.43 -13.54
C ILE A 524 -14.39 -11.68 -13.12
N ALA A 525 -14.48 -10.34 -13.05
CA ALA A 525 -13.36 -9.51 -12.62
C ALA A 525 -13.18 -9.57 -11.10
N GLU A 526 -14.30 -9.49 -10.37
CA GLU A 526 -14.30 -9.49 -8.90
C GLU A 526 -15.52 -10.25 -8.38
N ALA A 527 -15.34 -10.93 -7.26
CA ALA A 527 -16.40 -11.64 -6.58
C ALA A 527 -16.26 -11.47 -5.06
N MET A 528 -17.37 -11.28 -4.38
CA MET A 528 -17.49 -11.32 -2.92
C MET A 528 -18.57 -12.32 -2.55
N VAL A 529 -18.18 -13.37 -1.83
CA VAL A 529 -19.10 -14.41 -1.33
C VAL A 529 -19.42 -14.12 0.13
N PHE A 530 -20.68 -14.26 0.51
CA PHE A 530 -21.16 -13.98 1.86
C PHE A 530 -22.32 -14.91 2.23
N GLY A 531 -22.57 -15.03 3.54
CA GLY A 531 -23.71 -15.74 4.07
C GLY A 531 -24.96 -14.88 4.03
N HIS A 532 -26.01 -15.36 3.36
CA HIS A 532 -27.34 -14.77 3.44
C HIS A 532 -28.15 -15.51 4.50
N LYS A 533 -28.56 -14.80 5.56
CA LYS A 533 -29.30 -15.39 6.67
C LYS A 533 -30.67 -15.92 6.19
N ILE A 534 -30.94 -17.20 6.44
CA ILE A 534 -32.24 -17.82 6.21
C ILE A 534 -33.02 -17.85 7.52
N ASP A 535 -32.32 -18.07 8.63
CA ASP A 535 -32.85 -18.08 9.98
C ASP A 535 -31.81 -17.50 10.98
N THR A 536 -32.03 -17.67 12.27
CA THR A 536 -31.15 -17.13 13.32
C THR A 536 -29.76 -17.79 13.40
N VAL A 537 -29.58 -18.96 12.80
CA VAL A 537 -28.39 -19.80 12.96
C VAL A 537 -27.76 -20.20 11.63
N SER A 538 -28.56 -20.26 10.54
CA SER A 538 -28.10 -20.81 9.25
C SER A 538 -28.12 -19.78 8.13
N GLU A 539 -27.21 -20.00 7.18
CA GLU A 539 -26.98 -19.09 6.06
C GLU A 539 -26.88 -19.84 4.73
N GLU A 540 -27.28 -19.19 3.65
CA GLU A 540 -27.02 -19.64 2.28
C GLU A 540 -25.84 -18.90 1.68
N VAL A 541 -25.11 -19.62 0.80
CA VAL A 541 -23.97 -19.06 0.08
C VAL A 541 -24.46 -18.18 -1.05
N HIS A 542 -24.31 -16.86 -0.91
CA HIS A 542 -24.62 -15.87 -1.93
C HIS A 542 -23.36 -15.18 -2.44
N ALA A 543 -23.42 -14.57 -3.63
CA ALA A 543 -22.30 -13.84 -4.21
C ALA A 543 -22.71 -12.50 -4.82
N LEU A 544 -21.86 -11.50 -4.66
CA LEU A 544 -21.88 -10.29 -5.47
C LEU A 544 -20.76 -10.41 -6.50
N ILE A 545 -21.02 -10.10 -7.75
CA ILE A 545 -20.10 -10.29 -8.86
C ILE A 545 -20.00 -8.99 -9.68
N PHE A 546 -18.76 -8.54 -9.90
CA PHE A 546 -18.48 -7.51 -10.88
C PHE A 546 -17.90 -8.16 -12.13
N PRO A 547 -18.60 -8.05 -13.30
CA PRO A 547 -18.17 -8.68 -14.53
C PRO A 547 -16.97 -7.97 -15.16
N SER A 548 -16.12 -8.73 -15.86
CA SER A 548 -14.96 -8.21 -16.58
C SER A 548 -15.37 -7.47 -17.84
N GLN A 549 -15.36 -6.15 -17.80
CA GLN A 549 -15.71 -5.30 -18.95
C GLN A 549 -14.78 -5.53 -20.16
N GLU A 550 -13.51 -5.86 -19.93
CA GLU A 550 -12.56 -6.20 -21.00
C GLU A 550 -12.93 -7.51 -21.68
N ALA A 551 -13.19 -8.56 -20.88
CA ALA A 551 -13.54 -9.87 -21.43
C ALA A 551 -14.89 -9.86 -22.16
N LEU A 552 -15.86 -9.08 -21.69
CA LEU A 552 -17.16 -8.91 -22.37
C LEU A 552 -16.96 -8.23 -23.72
N ARG A 553 -16.19 -7.15 -23.82
CA ARG A 553 -15.86 -6.49 -25.10
C ARG A 553 -15.09 -7.40 -26.05
N ASP A 554 -14.15 -8.20 -25.54
CA ASP A 554 -13.42 -9.18 -26.35
C ASP A 554 -14.39 -10.26 -26.88
N PHE A 555 -15.34 -10.73 -26.06
CA PHE A 555 -16.38 -11.67 -26.48
C PHE A 555 -17.30 -11.12 -27.57
N GLU A 556 -17.79 -9.87 -27.40
CA GLU A 556 -18.61 -9.17 -28.41
C GLU A 556 -17.87 -9.04 -29.75
N ARG A 557 -16.60 -8.64 -29.71
CA ARG A 557 -15.77 -8.49 -30.90
C ARG A 557 -15.54 -9.82 -31.62
N ASP A 558 -15.24 -10.88 -30.86
CA ASP A 558 -14.88 -12.18 -31.44
C ASP A 558 -16.12 -12.92 -31.97
N SER A 559 -17.29 -12.74 -31.34
CA SER A 559 -18.57 -13.31 -31.78
C SER A 559 -19.23 -12.52 -32.91
N LYS A 560 -18.76 -11.31 -33.23
CA LYS A 560 -19.40 -10.35 -34.13
C LYS A 560 -20.88 -10.09 -33.76
N ALA A 561 -21.21 -10.24 -32.50
CA ALA A 561 -22.57 -10.04 -31.97
C ALA A 561 -22.86 -8.56 -31.71
N ALA A 562 -24.12 -8.20 -31.61
CA ALA A 562 -24.54 -6.90 -31.10
C ALA A 562 -24.06 -6.72 -29.65
N PRO A 563 -23.93 -5.47 -29.16
CA PRO A 563 -23.59 -5.22 -27.75
C PRO A 563 -24.52 -6.01 -26.81
N MET A 564 -23.93 -6.66 -25.80
CA MET A 564 -24.67 -7.49 -24.86
C MET A 564 -25.59 -6.63 -23.99
N THR A 565 -26.85 -7.08 -23.86
CA THR A 565 -27.78 -6.49 -22.88
C THR A 565 -27.42 -6.94 -21.46
N LYS A 566 -27.96 -6.25 -20.43
CA LYS A 566 -27.80 -6.69 -19.03
C LYS A 566 -28.23 -8.15 -18.83
N ALA A 567 -29.30 -8.59 -19.51
CA ALA A 567 -29.80 -9.96 -19.44
C ALA A 567 -28.79 -10.96 -20.05
N ASP A 568 -28.14 -10.60 -21.16
CA ASP A 568 -27.13 -11.45 -21.79
C ASP A 568 -25.89 -11.60 -20.90
N VAL A 569 -25.45 -10.51 -20.29
CA VAL A 569 -24.34 -10.53 -19.31
C VAL A 569 -24.68 -11.39 -18.10
N GLU A 570 -25.91 -11.26 -17.57
CA GLU A 570 -26.38 -12.07 -16.44
C GLU A 570 -26.44 -13.55 -16.82
N ALA A 571 -26.93 -13.90 -18.00
CA ALA A 571 -26.97 -15.27 -18.49
C ALA A 571 -25.56 -15.88 -18.63
N LEU A 572 -24.61 -15.11 -19.23
CA LEU A 572 -23.23 -15.54 -19.35
C LEU A 572 -22.57 -15.76 -17.98
N VAL A 573 -22.72 -14.80 -17.07
CA VAL A 573 -22.14 -14.93 -15.71
C VAL A 573 -22.81 -16.09 -14.95
N ARG A 574 -24.10 -16.32 -15.11
CA ARG A 574 -24.81 -17.48 -14.52
C ARG A 574 -24.18 -18.79 -14.97
N ASP A 575 -23.90 -18.95 -16.26
CA ASP A 575 -23.23 -20.15 -16.79
C ASP A 575 -21.82 -20.30 -16.21
N GLU A 576 -21.10 -19.22 -16.06
CA GLU A 576 -19.75 -19.24 -15.48
C GLU A 576 -19.77 -19.59 -13.97
N VAL A 577 -20.72 -19.04 -13.21
CA VAL A 577 -20.95 -19.41 -11.80
C VAL A 577 -21.28 -20.90 -11.67
N LEU A 578 -22.16 -21.43 -12.52
CA LEU A 578 -22.50 -22.84 -12.55
C LEU A 578 -21.27 -23.72 -12.88
N LYS A 579 -20.43 -23.29 -13.84
CA LYS A 579 -19.18 -23.99 -14.17
C LYS A 579 -18.19 -23.98 -13.00
N ALA A 580 -17.98 -22.85 -12.36
CA ALA A 580 -17.11 -22.69 -11.20
C ALA A 580 -17.59 -23.58 -10.03
N CYS A 581 -18.89 -23.62 -9.80
CA CYS A 581 -19.50 -24.40 -8.73
C CYS A 581 -19.46 -25.92 -8.95
N LYS A 582 -19.23 -26.42 -10.18
CA LYS A 582 -19.14 -27.86 -10.46
C LYS A 582 -18.03 -28.56 -9.70
N GLY A 583 -16.92 -27.88 -9.44
CA GLY A 583 -15.77 -28.41 -8.68
C GLY A 583 -15.95 -28.35 -7.16
N LEU A 584 -16.99 -27.66 -6.68
CA LEU A 584 -17.25 -27.47 -5.27
C LEU A 584 -18.28 -28.50 -4.74
N ALA A 585 -18.12 -28.86 -3.46
CA ALA A 585 -19.15 -29.65 -2.76
C ALA A 585 -20.50 -28.90 -2.79
N ASP A 586 -21.62 -29.64 -2.83
CA ASP A 586 -22.96 -29.08 -3.01
C ASP A 586 -23.33 -27.98 -2.02
N TYR A 587 -22.89 -28.12 -0.76
CA TYR A 587 -23.15 -27.14 0.30
C TYR A 587 -22.32 -25.85 0.16
N LYS A 588 -21.27 -25.84 -0.67
CA LYS A 588 -20.41 -24.68 -0.97
C LYS A 588 -20.87 -23.90 -2.21
N ARG A 589 -21.83 -24.43 -2.96
CA ARG A 589 -22.26 -23.81 -4.22
C ARG A 589 -23.03 -22.54 -3.97
N VAL A 590 -22.76 -21.52 -4.78
CA VAL A 590 -23.50 -20.26 -4.79
C VAL A 590 -24.96 -20.52 -5.16
N LYS A 591 -25.87 -20.15 -4.27
CA LYS A 591 -27.34 -20.33 -4.47
C LYS A 591 -27.93 -19.17 -5.24
N LYS A 592 -27.47 -17.95 -4.95
CA LYS A 592 -27.90 -16.73 -5.62
C LYS A 592 -26.71 -15.80 -5.81
N PHE A 593 -26.70 -15.10 -6.93
CA PHE A 593 -25.73 -14.02 -7.15
C PHE A 593 -26.43 -12.76 -7.64
N THR A 594 -25.76 -11.62 -7.44
CA THR A 594 -26.20 -10.30 -7.94
C THR A 594 -25.03 -9.67 -8.68
N LEU A 595 -25.29 -9.11 -9.86
CA LEU A 595 -24.31 -8.34 -10.62
C LEU A 595 -24.18 -6.94 -10.06
N ARG A 596 -22.93 -6.49 -9.90
CA ARG A 596 -22.62 -5.09 -9.62
C ARG A 596 -22.33 -4.34 -10.91
N GLU A 597 -22.72 -3.08 -10.95
CA GLU A 597 -22.39 -2.17 -12.05
C GLU A 597 -21.00 -1.55 -11.86
N ASP A 598 -20.58 -1.33 -10.62
CA ASP A 598 -19.33 -0.71 -10.25
C ASP A 598 -18.37 -1.70 -9.56
N GLU A 599 -17.06 -1.43 -9.67
CA GLU A 599 -16.03 -2.16 -8.92
C GLU A 599 -16.30 -2.10 -7.42
N PHE A 600 -15.82 -3.14 -6.71
CA PHE A 600 -15.88 -3.12 -5.25
C PHE A 600 -14.97 -2.03 -4.66
N PRO A 601 -15.39 -1.38 -3.55
CA PRO A 601 -14.48 -0.54 -2.78
C PRO A 601 -13.32 -1.39 -2.24
N LYS A 602 -12.09 -0.93 -2.47
CA LYS A 602 -10.87 -1.67 -2.14
C LYS A 602 -9.97 -0.86 -1.20
N THR A 603 -9.13 -1.58 -0.51
CA THR A 603 -7.96 -1.01 0.18
C THR A 603 -6.87 -0.68 -0.84
N THR A 604 -5.84 0.07 -0.44
CA THR A 604 -4.63 0.33 -1.24
C THR A 604 -3.88 -0.95 -1.62
N THR A 605 -4.02 -2.02 -0.85
CA THR A 605 -3.53 -3.37 -1.19
C THR A 605 -4.48 -4.17 -2.09
N ARG A 606 -5.51 -3.53 -2.67
CA ARG A 606 -6.48 -4.13 -3.59
C ARG A 606 -7.39 -5.20 -2.97
N LYS A 607 -7.55 -5.25 -1.65
CA LYS A 607 -8.54 -6.11 -0.98
C LYS A 607 -9.91 -5.45 -0.97
N ILE A 608 -10.97 -6.22 -1.20
CA ILE A 608 -12.35 -5.75 -1.09
C ILE A 608 -12.64 -5.34 0.37
N LYS A 609 -13.16 -4.14 0.56
CA LYS A 609 -13.67 -3.64 1.85
C LYS A 609 -15.05 -4.25 2.11
N ARG A 610 -15.11 -5.52 2.55
CA ARG A 610 -16.36 -6.28 2.77
C ARG A 610 -17.39 -5.50 3.59
N PHE A 611 -16.94 -4.89 4.68
CA PHE A 611 -17.80 -4.07 5.56
C PHE A 611 -18.56 -2.96 4.82
N ALA A 612 -17.90 -2.27 3.89
CA ALA A 612 -18.55 -1.20 3.12
C ALA A 612 -19.62 -1.75 2.16
N VAL A 613 -19.39 -2.96 1.64
CA VAL A 613 -20.33 -3.64 0.72
C VAL A 613 -21.51 -4.25 1.45
N GLU A 614 -21.28 -4.84 2.63
CA GLU A 614 -22.36 -5.43 3.46
C GLU A 614 -23.33 -4.38 3.98
N ALA A 615 -22.84 -3.16 4.26
CA ALA A 615 -23.70 -2.03 4.62
C ALA A 615 -24.64 -1.63 3.47
N ASP A 616 -24.18 -1.69 2.22
CA ASP A 616 -25.00 -1.39 1.03
C ASP A 616 -26.07 -2.47 0.79
N VAL A 617 -25.74 -3.75 1.05
CA VAL A 617 -26.65 -4.90 0.84
C VAL A 617 -27.75 -4.97 1.91
N SER A 618 -27.47 -4.50 3.13
CA SER A 618 -28.46 -4.49 4.23
C SER A 618 -29.51 -3.36 4.13
N ILE A 619 -29.31 -2.39 3.24
CA ILE A 619 -30.20 -1.25 3.01
C ILE A 619 -31.15 -1.50 1.81
N GLY A 620 -30.93 -2.49 0.98
CA GLY A 620 -31.74 -2.89 -0.17
C GLY A 620 -32.44 -4.22 0.04
#